data_91e53a4b2f04d4cf779b43713fbafe3d
#
_entry.id   91e53a4b2f04d4cf779b43713fbafe3d
#
_cell.length_a   1.000
_cell.length_b   1.000
_cell.length_c   1.000
_cell.angle_alpha   90.00
_cell.angle_beta   90.00
_cell.angle_gamma   90.00
#
_symmetry.space_group_name_H-M   'P 1'
#
loop_
_entity.id
_entity.type
_entity.pdbx_description
1 polymer ?
#
loop_
_entity_poly.entity_id
_entity_poly.type
_entity_poly.pdbx_seq_one_letter_code
_entity_poly.pdbx_strand_id
1 'polypeptide(L)'
;AVELIVGLHYVYDAPQDKIVFDVGHQAYAHKIITGRRDAFRHNRQKDGISGFPKRSESEYDAFGAGHSSTSISAALGFAEAAKLLGQPYKSVALIGDGSLTGGLAFEGLNNTGVSKADMLVILNDNNISIDRNIGALHEYLLRITTNPKYNQAKKRVWDGLGESRFRNMLQRIVATTKSYLVRGSGGHLFQALGFRYFIFISCAKSVRHRLENIRINFKF
;
A
#
# COMPACT_ATOMS: atom_id res chain seq x y z
N ALA A 1 9.24 3.63 -3.13
CA ALA A 1 7.90 4.04 -3.61
C ALA A 1 7.75 3.89 -5.13
N VAL A 2 8.78 4.20 -5.95
CA VAL A 2 8.68 4.17 -7.43
C VAL A 2 8.30 2.77 -7.92
N GLU A 3 9.00 1.73 -7.49
CA GLU A 3 8.75 0.34 -7.87
C GLU A 3 7.34 -0.11 -7.48
N LEU A 4 6.86 0.35 -6.33
CA LEU A 4 5.52 0.06 -5.85
C LEU A 4 4.47 0.70 -6.77
N ILE A 5 4.67 1.95 -7.17
CA ILE A 5 3.75 2.67 -8.06
C ILE A 5 3.73 2.03 -9.46
N VAL A 6 4.89 1.69 -10.01
CA VAL A 6 4.97 0.96 -11.28
C VAL A 6 4.25 -0.39 -11.17
N GLY A 7 4.45 -1.11 -10.07
CA GLY A 7 3.75 -2.36 -9.80
C GLY A 7 2.23 -2.22 -9.70
N LEU A 8 1.75 -1.14 -9.08
CA LEU A 8 0.32 -0.84 -9.01
C LEU A 8 -0.27 -0.60 -10.41
N HIS A 9 0.38 0.20 -11.24
CA HIS A 9 -0.07 0.44 -12.62
C HIS A 9 0.09 -0.77 -13.55
N TYR A 10 0.91 -1.74 -13.18
CA TYR A 10 0.99 -3.01 -13.89
C TYR A 10 -0.17 -3.95 -13.58
N VAL A 11 -0.69 -3.88 -12.34
CA VAL A 11 -1.72 -4.81 -11.83
C VAL A 11 -3.14 -4.24 -11.96
N TYR A 12 -3.29 -2.94 -11.76
CA TYR A 12 -4.57 -2.24 -11.75
C TYR A 12 -4.77 -1.43 -13.01
N ASP A 13 -5.97 -1.46 -13.55
CA ASP A 13 -6.37 -0.76 -14.77
C ASP A 13 -6.86 0.66 -14.45
N ALA A 14 -5.91 1.57 -14.18
CA ALA A 14 -6.25 2.98 -13.98
C ALA A 14 -6.51 3.66 -15.34
N PRO A 15 -7.50 4.56 -15.44
CA PRO A 15 -8.25 5.23 -14.39
C PRO A 15 -9.53 4.49 -13.93
N GLN A 16 -9.87 3.33 -14.49
CA GLN A 16 -11.03 2.55 -14.06
C GLN A 16 -10.88 2.16 -12.60
N ASP A 17 -9.82 1.46 -12.26
CA ASP A 17 -9.44 1.21 -10.87
C ASP A 17 -8.97 2.50 -10.21
N LYS A 18 -9.36 2.71 -8.96
CA LYS A 18 -9.13 3.96 -8.24
C LYS A 18 -7.91 3.84 -7.33
N ILE A 19 -6.78 4.41 -7.77
CA ILE A 19 -5.55 4.47 -6.96
C ILE A 19 -5.49 5.85 -6.29
N VAL A 20 -5.59 5.85 -4.97
CA VAL A 20 -5.56 7.06 -4.14
C VAL A 20 -4.22 7.16 -3.43
N PHE A 21 -3.50 8.24 -3.71
CA PHE A 21 -2.21 8.53 -3.09
C PHE A 21 -2.40 9.46 -1.90
N ASP A 22 -1.78 9.12 -0.77
CA ASP A 22 -1.65 10.05 0.34
C ASP A 22 -0.49 10.99 0.06
N VAL A 23 -0.73 12.28 0.21
CA VAL A 23 0.20 13.38 -0.08
C VAL A 23 0.73 13.43 -1.53
N GLY A 24 1.50 14.47 -1.86
CA GLY A 24 1.93 14.74 -3.23
C GLY A 24 3.15 13.95 -3.69
N HIS A 25 4.19 13.90 -2.86
CA HIS A 25 5.47 13.32 -3.25
C HIS A 25 5.39 11.81 -3.57
N GLN A 26 4.45 11.09 -3.00
CA GLN A 26 4.21 9.68 -3.33
C GLN A 26 3.60 9.49 -4.74
N ALA A 27 3.02 10.54 -5.34
CA ALA A 27 2.38 10.45 -6.65
C ALA A 27 3.28 10.85 -7.83
N TYR A 28 4.55 11.15 -7.62
CA TYR A 28 5.41 11.65 -8.70
C TYR A 28 5.62 10.63 -9.81
N ALA A 29 5.93 9.39 -9.48
CA ALA A 29 6.05 8.33 -10.48
C ALA A 29 4.71 8.08 -11.21
N HIS A 30 3.58 8.13 -10.49
CA HIS A 30 2.24 8.08 -11.08
C HIS A 30 2.03 9.17 -12.14
N LYS A 31 2.36 10.43 -11.82
CA LYS A 31 2.24 11.53 -12.79
C LYS A 31 3.07 11.31 -14.05
N ILE A 32 4.30 10.80 -13.89
CA ILE A 32 5.21 10.55 -15.02
C ILE A 32 4.66 9.44 -15.93
N ILE A 33 4.22 8.32 -15.39
CA ILE A 33 3.73 7.18 -16.18
C ILE A 33 2.33 7.38 -16.75
N THR A 34 1.56 8.32 -16.20
CA THR A 34 0.22 8.70 -16.71
C THR A 34 0.26 9.91 -17.66
N GLY A 35 1.33 10.07 -18.41
CA GLY A 35 1.41 11.02 -19.53
C GLY A 35 1.94 12.42 -19.19
N ARG A 36 2.28 12.71 -17.93
CA ARG A 36 2.77 14.03 -17.50
C ARG A 36 4.30 14.12 -17.38
N ARG A 37 5.03 13.25 -18.08
CA ARG A 37 6.50 13.20 -18.03
C ARG A 37 7.16 14.52 -18.39
N ASP A 38 6.76 15.12 -19.51
CA ASP A 38 7.38 16.37 -19.99
C ASP A 38 6.97 17.56 -19.13
N ALA A 39 5.70 17.63 -18.74
CA ALA A 39 5.18 18.66 -17.86
C ALA A 39 5.78 18.56 -16.44
N PHE A 40 6.30 17.39 -16.05
CA PHE A 40 6.87 17.17 -14.73
C PHE A 40 8.11 18.03 -14.44
N ARG A 41 8.79 18.53 -15.48
CA ARG A 41 9.90 19.49 -15.33
C ARG A 41 9.47 20.79 -14.65
N HIS A 42 8.20 21.16 -14.78
CA HIS A 42 7.59 22.34 -14.16
C HIS A 42 6.68 21.98 -12.97
N ASN A 43 6.90 20.81 -12.36
CA ASN A 43 6.15 20.40 -11.19
C ASN A 43 6.36 21.38 -10.03
N ARG A 44 5.28 21.82 -9.39
CA ARG A 44 5.28 22.82 -8.29
C ARG A 44 5.72 24.23 -8.68
N GLN A 45 5.86 24.52 -9.95
CA GLN A 45 6.16 25.87 -10.43
C GLN A 45 4.88 26.60 -10.81
N LYS A 46 4.96 27.94 -10.87
CA LYS A 46 3.88 28.77 -11.40
C LYS A 46 3.61 28.33 -12.85
N ASP A 47 2.34 28.20 -13.21
CA ASP A 47 1.87 27.75 -14.52
C ASP A 47 2.30 26.31 -14.91
N GLY A 48 2.91 25.58 -13.97
CA GLY A 48 3.24 24.18 -14.09
C GLY A 48 2.18 23.25 -13.48
N ILE A 49 2.50 21.95 -13.42
CA ILE A 49 1.61 20.96 -12.79
C ILE A 49 1.68 21.02 -11.26
N SER A 50 0.59 20.64 -10.61
CA SER A 50 0.48 20.58 -9.15
C SER A 50 1.47 19.57 -8.56
N GLY A 51 2.04 19.88 -7.40
CA GLY A 51 2.83 18.94 -6.62
C GLY A 51 2.01 17.79 -5.98
N PHE A 52 0.69 17.87 -6.10
CA PHE A 52 -0.26 16.89 -5.56
C PHE A 52 -1.10 16.30 -6.69
N PRO A 53 -1.70 15.11 -6.53
CA PRO A 53 -2.76 14.64 -7.42
C PRO A 53 -3.87 15.70 -7.52
N LYS A 54 -4.33 15.95 -8.74
CA LYS A 54 -5.34 16.98 -9.03
C LYS A 54 -6.25 16.53 -10.16
N ARG A 55 -7.51 16.28 -9.85
CA ARG A 55 -8.49 15.75 -10.80
C ARG A 55 -8.67 16.58 -12.07
N SER A 56 -8.44 17.90 -11.99
CA SER A 56 -8.49 18.77 -13.16
C SER A 56 -7.25 18.70 -14.06
N GLU A 57 -6.18 18.01 -13.64
CA GLU A 57 -4.98 17.78 -14.45
C GLU A 57 -5.01 16.46 -15.21
N SER A 58 -5.64 15.45 -14.65
CA SER A 58 -5.64 14.10 -15.23
C SER A 58 -6.79 13.26 -14.71
N GLU A 59 -7.41 12.47 -15.58
CA GLU A 59 -8.40 11.47 -15.21
C GLU A 59 -7.83 10.35 -14.33
N TYR A 60 -6.52 10.13 -14.41
CA TYR A 60 -5.82 9.16 -13.57
C TYR A 60 -5.70 9.60 -12.11
N ASP A 61 -5.84 10.88 -11.82
CA ASP A 61 -5.86 11.41 -10.45
C ASP A 61 -7.25 11.20 -9.83
N ALA A 62 -7.52 10.00 -9.35
CA ALA A 62 -8.83 9.62 -8.82
C ALA A 62 -9.31 10.55 -7.70
N PHE A 63 -8.39 11.05 -6.86
CA PHE A 63 -8.67 11.93 -5.74
C PHE A 63 -7.64 13.07 -5.67
N GLY A 64 -8.11 14.28 -5.39
CA GLY A 64 -7.24 15.43 -5.15
C GLY A 64 -6.68 15.41 -3.73
N ALA A 65 -5.38 15.21 -3.62
CA ALA A 65 -4.71 15.25 -2.32
C ALA A 65 -4.18 16.66 -2.01
N GLY A 66 -4.21 17.05 -0.76
CA GLY A 66 -3.62 18.30 -0.26
C GLY A 66 -3.25 18.17 1.20
N HIS A 67 -4.06 17.45 1.96
CA HIS A 67 -3.85 17.10 3.36
C HIS A 67 -3.41 15.64 3.47
N SER A 68 -2.53 15.33 4.42
CA SER A 68 -2.13 13.95 4.75
C SER A 68 -3.28 13.17 5.39
N SER A 69 -3.17 11.87 5.43
CA SER A 69 -4.07 10.94 6.13
C SER A 69 -5.46 10.75 5.50
N THR A 70 -5.68 11.26 4.28
CA THR A 70 -7.01 11.27 3.63
C THR A 70 -7.23 10.08 2.71
N SER A 71 -6.18 9.39 2.28
CA SER A 71 -6.24 8.37 1.23
C SER A 71 -7.13 7.18 1.56
N ILE A 72 -7.12 6.71 2.80
CA ILE A 72 -7.89 5.54 3.22
C ILE A 72 -9.39 5.84 3.16
N SER A 73 -9.82 6.97 3.73
CA SER A 73 -11.23 7.36 3.70
C SER A 73 -11.73 7.63 2.29
N ALA A 74 -10.90 8.26 1.44
CA ALA A 74 -11.25 8.50 0.04
C ALA A 74 -11.36 7.19 -0.75
N ALA A 75 -10.42 6.25 -0.58
CA ALA A 75 -10.47 4.95 -1.22
C ALA A 75 -11.65 4.10 -0.73
N LEU A 76 -12.01 4.20 0.55
CA LEU A 76 -13.21 3.57 1.09
C LEU A 76 -14.47 4.10 0.40
N GLY A 77 -14.57 5.42 0.22
CA GLY A 77 -15.69 6.03 -0.50
C GLY A 77 -15.84 5.48 -1.92
N PHE A 78 -14.75 5.30 -2.66
CA PHE A 78 -14.78 4.65 -3.97
C PHE A 78 -15.19 3.18 -3.89
N ALA A 79 -14.69 2.43 -2.93
CA ALA A 79 -15.04 1.02 -2.77
C ALA A 79 -16.52 0.82 -2.41
N GLU A 80 -17.06 1.66 -1.53
CA GLU A 80 -18.49 1.65 -1.22
C GLU A 80 -19.36 2.09 -2.43
N ALA A 81 -18.92 3.09 -3.18
CA ALA A 81 -19.61 3.49 -4.41
C ALA A 81 -19.62 2.36 -5.44
N ALA A 82 -18.49 1.65 -5.63
CA ALA A 82 -18.41 0.49 -6.51
C ALA A 82 -19.43 -0.60 -6.10
N LYS A 83 -19.49 -0.90 -4.81
CA LYS A 83 -20.43 -1.89 -4.25
C LYS A 83 -21.89 -1.47 -4.45
N LEU A 84 -22.24 -0.22 -4.17
CA LEU A 84 -23.59 0.30 -4.31
C LEU A 84 -24.04 0.36 -5.78
N LEU A 85 -23.15 0.69 -6.69
CA LEU A 85 -23.42 0.82 -8.12
C LEU A 85 -23.23 -0.49 -8.90
N GLY A 86 -22.82 -1.57 -8.23
CA GLY A 86 -22.51 -2.85 -8.88
C GLY A 86 -21.34 -2.77 -9.88
N GLN A 87 -20.40 -1.85 -9.66
CA GLN A 87 -19.27 -1.62 -10.57
C GLN A 87 -18.06 -2.48 -10.19
N PRO A 88 -17.34 -3.06 -11.16
CA PRO A 88 -16.29 -4.04 -10.89
C PRO A 88 -14.94 -3.42 -10.52
N TYR A 89 -14.79 -2.08 -10.52
CA TYR A 89 -13.48 -1.46 -10.28
C TYR A 89 -12.97 -1.66 -8.85
N LYS A 90 -11.65 -1.68 -8.73
CA LYS A 90 -10.95 -1.84 -7.46
C LYS A 90 -10.54 -0.49 -6.89
N SER A 91 -10.35 -0.45 -5.59
CA SER A 91 -9.94 0.74 -4.87
C SER A 91 -8.68 0.47 -4.06
N VAL A 92 -7.67 1.32 -4.23
CA VAL A 92 -6.36 1.18 -3.58
C VAL A 92 -6.00 2.50 -2.89
N ALA A 93 -5.64 2.43 -1.61
CA ALA A 93 -5.03 3.54 -0.88
C ALA A 93 -3.54 3.28 -0.69
N LEU A 94 -2.70 4.21 -1.08
CA LEU A 94 -1.26 4.21 -0.79
C LEU A 94 -0.96 5.30 0.24
N ILE A 95 -0.55 4.90 1.44
CA ILE A 95 -0.28 5.80 2.57
C ILE A 95 1.13 5.57 3.12
N GLY A 96 1.78 6.64 3.55
CA GLY A 96 3.07 6.57 4.26
C GLY A 96 2.89 6.39 5.77
N ASP A 97 3.94 5.90 6.43
CA ASP A 97 3.98 5.70 7.88
C ASP A 97 3.70 6.99 8.66
N GLY A 98 4.27 8.12 8.25
CA GLY A 98 3.99 9.42 8.87
C GLY A 98 2.52 9.84 8.72
N SER A 99 1.92 9.67 7.55
CA SER A 99 0.51 9.98 7.31
C SER A 99 -0.44 9.06 8.06
N LEU A 100 -0.03 7.82 8.32
CA LEU A 100 -0.83 6.86 9.08
C LEU A 100 -1.02 7.27 10.55
N THR A 101 -0.18 8.15 11.08
CA THR A 101 -0.32 8.65 12.47
C THR A 101 -1.47 9.64 12.66
N GLY A 102 -2.04 10.16 11.58
CA GLY A 102 -3.17 11.10 11.66
C GLY A 102 -4.49 10.44 12.05
N GLY A 103 -5.30 11.13 12.85
CA GLY A 103 -6.59 10.62 13.34
C GLY A 103 -7.53 10.18 12.21
N LEU A 104 -7.58 10.93 11.11
CA LEU A 104 -8.42 10.60 9.95
C LEU A 104 -8.04 9.25 9.31
N ALA A 105 -6.75 8.88 9.31
CA ALA A 105 -6.32 7.57 8.83
C ALA A 105 -6.83 6.44 9.72
N PHE A 106 -6.82 6.62 11.04
CA PHE A 106 -7.39 5.65 11.98
C PHE A 106 -8.90 5.52 11.83
N GLU A 107 -9.60 6.63 11.66
CA GLU A 107 -11.04 6.63 11.39
C GLU A 107 -11.35 5.88 10.08
N GLY A 108 -10.58 6.16 9.02
CA GLY A 108 -10.68 5.45 7.75
C GLY A 108 -10.45 3.95 7.90
N LEU A 109 -9.42 3.53 8.64
CA LEU A 109 -9.16 2.11 8.93
C LEU A 109 -10.30 1.46 9.70
N ASN A 110 -10.79 2.11 10.76
CA ASN A 110 -11.89 1.59 11.57
C ASN A 110 -13.16 1.38 10.72
N ASN A 111 -13.52 2.36 9.91
CA ASN A 111 -14.69 2.26 9.03
C ASN A 111 -14.50 1.21 7.93
N THR A 112 -13.32 1.12 7.34
CA THR A 112 -13.01 0.08 6.32
C THR A 112 -13.18 -1.32 6.89
N GLY A 113 -12.72 -1.56 8.11
CA GLY A 113 -12.85 -2.86 8.76
C GLY A 113 -14.30 -3.30 9.00
N VAL A 114 -15.21 -2.37 9.19
CA VAL A 114 -16.65 -2.65 9.36
C VAL A 114 -17.37 -2.80 8.03
N SER A 115 -17.00 -2.00 7.05
CA SER A 115 -17.70 -1.90 5.76
C SER A 115 -17.61 -3.16 4.90
N LYS A 116 -16.55 -3.96 5.09
CA LYS A 116 -16.20 -5.12 4.24
C LYS A 116 -16.10 -4.75 2.75
N ALA A 117 -15.75 -3.50 2.46
CA ALA A 117 -15.54 -3.03 1.10
C ALA A 117 -14.27 -3.67 0.51
N ASP A 118 -14.34 -4.01 -0.80
CA ASP A 118 -13.20 -4.60 -1.51
C ASP A 118 -12.17 -3.51 -1.85
N MET A 119 -11.27 -3.25 -0.93
CA MET A 119 -10.19 -2.29 -1.11
C MET A 119 -8.86 -2.79 -0.57
N LEU A 120 -7.78 -2.24 -1.11
CA LEU A 120 -6.41 -2.50 -0.68
C LEU A 120 -5.83 -1.25 -0.01
N VAL A 121 -5.32 -1.40 1.20
CA VAL A 121 -4.51 -0.37 1.86
C VAL A 121 -3.05 -0.80 1.82
N ILE A 122 -2.20 0.03 1.24
CA ILE A 122 -0.76 -0.19 1.17
C ILE A 122 -0.06 0.83 2.06
N LEU A 123 0.54 0.34 3.12
CA LEU A 123 1.41 1.14 3.97
C LEU A 123 2.84 1.07 3.42
N ASN A 124 3.34 2.21 2.95
CA ASN A 124 4.73 2.38 2.54
C ASN A 124 5.53 2.92 3.74
N ASP A 125 6.14 2.00 4.47
CA ASP A 125 6.99 2.32 5.62
C ASP A 125 8.46 2.27 5.19
N ASN A 126 9.10 3.43 5.15
CA ASN A 126 10.53 3.59 4.85
C ASN A 126 11.32 4.14 6.04
N ASN A 127 10.69 4.23 7.22
CA ASN A 127 11.24 4.83 8.44
C ASN A 127 11.71 6.29 8.27
N ILE A 128 11.28 6.97 7.22
CA ILE A 128 11.68 8.34 6.89
C ILE A 128 10.39 9.14 6.67
N SER A 129 10.09 10.04 7.59
CA SER A 129 9.18 11.16 7.36
C SER A 129 9.98 12.46 7.31
N ILE A 130 9.32 13.59 7.14
CA ILE A 130 9.97 14.93 7.13
C ILE A 130 10.76 15.16 8.41
N ASP A 131 10.31 14.58 9.53
CA ASP A 131 11.00 14.50 10.79
C ASP A 131 10.90 13.06 11.34
N ARG A 132 11.63 12.73 12.41
CA ARG A 132 11.52 11.41 13.04
C ARG A 132 10.09 11.15 13.48
N ASN A 133 9.49 10.07 13.01
CA ASN A 133 8.19 9.64 13.47
C ASN A 133 8.25 9.38 14.99
N ILE A 134 7.41 10.07 15.74
CA ILE A 134 7.30 9.95 17.19
C ILE A 134 5.93 9.36 17.51
N GLY A 135 5.87 8.48 18.49
CA GLY A 135 4.61 7.97 19.03
C GLY A 135 4.50 6.46 19.03
N ALA A 136 3.51 5.96 19.75
CA ALA A 136 3.31 4.54 20.00
C ALA A 136 3.08 3.73 18.71
N LEU A 137 2.45 4.32 17.70
CA LEU A 137 2.26 3.64 16.41
C LEU A 137 3.57 3.40 15.68
N HIS A 138 4.48 4.39 15.69
CA HIS A 138 5.82 4.23 15.10
C HIS A 138 6.60 3.12 15.81
N GLU A 139 6.62 3.13 17.14
CA GLU A 139 7.24 2.05 17.92
C GLU A 139 6.60 0.69 17.62
N TYR A 140 5.29 0.66 17.47
CA TYR A 140 4.54 -0.54 17.11
C TYR A 140 4.98 -1.08 15.72
N LEU A 141 5.06 -0.22 14.71
CA LEU A 141 5.52 -0.59 13.36
C LEU A 141 6.98 -1.05 13.36
N LEU A 142 7.84 -0.35 14.11
CA LEU A 142 9.24 -0.77 14.30
C LEU A 142 9.35 -2.16 14.93
N ARG A 143 8.59 -2.46 15.96
CA ARG A 143 8.57 -3.80 16.58
C ARG A 143 8.18 -4.90 15.61
N ILE A 144 7.27 -4.61 14.68
CA ILE A 144 6.87 -5.55 13.63
C ILE A 144 8.03 -5.80 12.66
N THR A 145 8.68 -4.74 12.17
CA THR A 145 9.72 -4.82 11.13
C THR A 145 11.06 -5.32 11.67
N THR A 146 11.37 -5.03 12.95
CA THR A 146 12.65 -5.37 13.58
C THR A 146 12.64 -6.68 14.38
N ASN A 147 11.52 -7.38 14.47
CA ASN A 147 11.41 -8.61 15.26
C ASN A 147 12.44 -9.66 14.79
N PRO A 148 13.44 -10.02 15.63
CA PRO A 148 14.52 -10.92 15.24
C PRO A 148 14.03 -12.33 14.93
N LYS A 149 12.98 -12.80 15.61
CA LYS A 149 12.37 -14.14 15.35
C LYS A 149 11.74 -14.17 13.95
N TYR A 150 11.08 -13.10 13.54
CA TYR A 150 10.53 -12.96 12.20
C TYR A 150 11.63 -12.94 11.13
N ASN A 151 12.69 -12.16 11.35
CA ASN A 151 13.80 -12.04 10.41
C ASN A 151 14.60 -13.34 10.30
N GLN A 152 14.81 -14.07 11.40
CA GLN A 152 15.47 -15.38 11.41
C GLN A 152 14.62 -16.46 10.72
N ALA A 153 13.32 -16.52 11.01
CA ALA A 153 12.41 -17.43 10.35
C ALA A 153 12.37 -17.19 8.84
N LYS A 154 12.35 -15.91 8.44
CA LYS A 154 12.44 -15.51 7.03
C LYS A 154 13.73 -15.97 6.38
N LYS A 155 14.87 -15.78 7.04
CA LYS A 155 16.19 -16.18 6.53
C LYS A 155 16.27 -17.69 6.38
N ARG A 156 15.86 -18.47 7.39
CA ARG A 156 15.86 -19.95 7.35
C ARG A 156 14.98 -20.50 6.22
N VAL A 157 13.81 -19.91 6.00
CA VAL A 157 12.92 -20.31 4.90
C VAL A 157 13.53 -19.96 3.54
N TRP A 158 14.25 -18.82 3.44
CA TRP A 158 14.89 -18.39 2.19
C TRP A 158 16.14 -19.21 1.88
N ASP A 159 16.96 -19.50 2.87
CA ASP A 159 18.21 -20.24 2.70
C ASP A 159 17.98 -21.75 2.49
N GLY A 160 16.86 -22.29 3.00
CA GLY A 160 16.46 -23.70 2.84
C GLY A 160 15.70 -24.03 1.57
N LEU A 161 15.22 -23.04 0.84
CA LEU A 161 14.45 -23.20 -0.42
C LEU A 161 15.36 -22.92 -1.62
N GLY A 162 16.14 -23.93 -2.02
CA GLY A 162 16.78 -23.93 -3.34
C GLY A 162 15.76 -23.74 -4.48
N GLU A 163 16.22 -23.54 -5.72
CA GLU A 163 15.40 -23.30 -6.92
C GLU A 163 14.56 -24.53 -7.36
N SER A 164 13.55 -24.90 -6.58
CA SER A 164 12.72 -26.08 -6.88
C SER A 164 11.23 -25.72 -7.01
N ARG A 165 10.49 -26.50 -7.83
CA ARG A 165 9.02 -26.39 -8.00
C ARG A 165 8.23 -26.52 -6.68
N PHE A 166 8.83 -27.03 -5.64
CA PHE A 166 8.31 -27.09 -4.28
C PHE A 166 8.15 -25.72 -3.63
N ARG A 167 8.86 -24.70 -4.13
CA ARG A 167 8.83 -23.32 -3.65
C ARG A 167 7.44 -22.69 -3.74
N ASN A 168 6.67 -22.96 -4.80
CA ASN A 168 5.33 -22.38 -5.00
C ASN A 168 4.27 -23.02 -4.06
N MET A 169 4.42 -24.30 -3.76
CA MET A 169 3.52 -25.01 -2.83
C MET A 169 3.80 -24.59 -1.39
N LEU A 170 5.07 -24.49 -1.00
CA LEU A 170 5.49 -24.00 0.32
C LEU A 170 5.18 -22.52 0.53
N GLN A 171 5.20 -21.68 -0.52
CA GLN A 171 4.76 -20.29 -0.44
C GLN A 171 3.28 -20.18 -0.03
N ARG A 172 2.42 -21.06 -0.52
CA ARG A 172 1.01 -21.13 -0.09
C ARG A 172 0.88 -21.59 1.36
N ILE A 173 1.63 -22.59 1.78
CA ILE A 173 1.61 -23.11 3.18
C ILE A 173 2.20 -22.06 4.13
N VAL A 174 3.32 -21.41 3.76
CA VAL A 174 3.93 -20.33 4.54
C VAL A 174 3.04 -19.10 4.63
N ALA A 175 2.27 -18.77 3.60
CA ALA A 175 1.28 -17.69 3.67
C ALA A 175 0.17 -18.01 4.70
N THR A 176 -0.26 -19.26 4.78
CA THR A 176 -1.28 -19.68 5.75
C THR A 176 -0.70 -19.79 7.16
N THR A 177 0.53 -20.30 7.32
CA THR A 177 1.21 -20.42 8.60
C THR A 177 1.73 -19.08 9.13
N LYS A 178 2.00 -18.11 8.22
CA LYS A 178 2.36 -16.73 8.59
C LYS A 178 1.30 -16.03 9.43
N SER A 179 0.02 -16.28 9.19
CA SER A 179 -1.04 -15.70 10.02
C SER A 179 -0.96 -16.17 11.48
N TYR A 180 -0.45 -17.37 11.71
CA TYR A 180 -0.24 -17.94 13.05
C TYR A 180 1.04 -17.42 13.74
N LEU A 181 2.14 -17.25 12.98
CA LEU A 181 3.42 -16.73 13.50
C LEU A 181 3.39 -15.20 13.70
N VAL A 182 2.60 -14.47 12.91
CA VAL A 182 2.35 -13.04 13.08
C VAL A 182 1.47 -12.76 14.30
N ARG A 183 0.70 -13.73 14.79
CA ARG A 183 -0.04 -13.61 16.07
C ARG A 183 0.84 -13.26 17.26
N GLY A 184 2.14 -13.53 17.21
CA GLY A 184 3.09 -13.17 18.27
C GLY A 184 3.89 -11.87 18.03
N SER A 185 3.77 -11.20 16.88
CA SER A 185 4.73 -10.15 16.48
C SER A 185 4.13 -8.86 15.94
N GLY A 186 2.97 -8.42 16.44
CA GLY A 186 2.56 -7.02 16.23
C GLY A 186 1.54 -6.74 15.14
N GLY A 187 1.06 -7.70 14.35
CA GLY A 187 -0.04 -7.52 13.39
C GLY A 187 -1.44 -7.38 14.03
N HIS A 188 -1.50 -7.39 15.35
CA HIS A 188 -2.77 -7.42 16.09
C HIS A 188 -3.68 -6.21 15.85
N LEU A 189 -3.12 -5.00 15.68
CA LEU A 189 -3.92 -3.80 15.47
C LEU A 189 -4.74 -3.89 14.18
N PHE A 190 -4.09 -4.17 13.05
CA PHE A 190 -4.77 -4.23 11.75
C PHE A 190 -5.72 -5.43 11.66
N GLN A 191 -5.35 -6.56 12.27
CA GLN A 191 -6.22 -7.74 12.36
C GLN A 191 -7.42 -7.49 13.27
N ALA A 192 -7.25 -6.79 14.39
CA ALA A 192 -8.35 -6.40 15.28
C ALA A 192 -9.34 -5.44 14.57
N LEU A 193 -8.84 -4.63 13.64
CA LEU A 193 -9.64 -3.79 12.76
C LEU A 193 -10.26 -4.56 11.57
N GLY A 194 -10.10 -5.89 11.50
CA GLY A 194 -10.70 -6.71 10.44
C GLY A 194 -9.87 -6.88 9.16
N PHE A 195 -8.67 -6.31 9.10
CA PHE A 195 -7.82 -6.43 7.92
C PHE A 195 -7.04 -7.74 7.87
N ARG A 196 -6.88 -8.29 6.68
CA ARG A 196 -5.82 -9.27 6.40
C ARG A 196 -4.51 -8.52 6.19
N TYR A 197 -3.57 -8.70 7.10
CA TYR A 197 -2.32 -7.96 7.09
C TYR A 197 -1.16 -8.81 6.58
N PHE A 198 -0.40 -8.25 5.62
CA PHE A 198 0.78 -8.87 5.03
C PHE A 198 1.96 -7.90 5.08
N ILE A 199 3.14 -8.39 5.47
CA ILE A 199 4.37 -7.61 5.47
C ILE A 199 5.20 -8.01 4.26
N PHE A 200 5.54 -7.03 3.41
CA PHE A 200 6.49 -7.19 2.33
C PHE A 200 7.72 -6.34 2.63
N ILE A 201 8.87 -6.98 2.81
CA ILE A 201 10.13 -6.26 2.89
C ILE A 201 10.77 -6.33 1.51
N SER A 202 10.78 -5.23 0.78
CA SER A 202 11.45 -5.12 -0.51
C SER A 202 12.95 -5.05 -0.28
N CYS A 203 13.70 -6.03 -0.80
CA CYS A 203 15.13 -5.89 -1.00
C CYS A 203 15.34 -5.58 -2.48
N ALA A 204 15.99 -4.47 -2.80
CA ALA A 204 16.14 -3.90 -4.15
C ALA A 204 16.69 -4.84 -5.23
N LYS A 205 17.21 -6.01 -4.88
CA LYS A 205 17.83 -6.97 -5.80
C LYS A 205 16.87 -7.96 -6.48
N SER A 206 15.56 -7.94 -6.22
CA SER A 206 14.64 -8.99 -6.71
C SER A 206 13.29 -8.50 -7.22
N VAL A 207 13.20 -7.31 -7.80
CA VAL A 207 11.92 -6.75 -8.27
C VAL A 207 11.37 -7.53 -9.48
N ARG A 208 12.21 -7.99 -10.40
CA ARG A 208 11.79 -8.63 -11.65
C ARG A 208 11.05 -9.97 -11.46
N HIS A 209 11.36 -10.71 -10.42
CA HIS A 209 10.78 -12.06 -10.17
C HIS A 209 9.55 -12.07 -9.25
N ARG A 210 9.14 -10.93 -8.70
CA ARG A 210 8.06 -10.85 -7.72
C ARG A 210 6.76 -10.24 -8.25
N LEU A 211 6.80 -9.51 -9.35
CA LEU A 211 5.59 -8.92 -9.95
C LEU A 211 4.66 -9.99 -10.53
N GLU A 212 5.19 -11.11 -11.00
CA GLU A 212 4.40 -12.23 -11.53
C GLU A 212 3.59 -13.00 -10.47
N ASN A 213 3.90 -12.82 -9.19
CA ASN A 213 3.28 -13.54 -8.06
C ASN A 213 2.41 -12.67 -7.14
N ILE A 214 2.18 -11.39 -7.47
CA ILE A 214 1.24 -10.54 -6.74
C ILE A 214 -0.17 -10.75 -7.31
N ARG A 215 -0.68 -11.97 -7.29
CA ARG A 215 -2.11 -12.21 -7.28
C ARG A 215 -2.59 -12.11 -5.84
N ILE A 216 -2.87 -10.90 -5.41
CA ILE A 216 -3.53 -10.66 -4.13
C ILE A 216 -5.01 -10.99 -4.33
N ASN A 217 -5.35 -12.25 -4.13
CA ASN A 217 -6.74 -12.66 -4.07
C ASN A 217 -7.30 -12.27 -2.70
N PHE A 218 -8.01 -11.15 -2.65
CA PHE A 218 -8.90 -10.84 -1.54
C PHE A 218 -10.24 -11.53 -1.78
N LYS A 219 -10.47 -12.65 -1.09
CA LYS A 219 -11.81 -13.16 -0.82
C LYS A 219 -12.04 -12.98 0.67
N PHE A 220 -13.07 -12.21 1.03
CA PHE A 220 -13.66 -12.19 2.36
C PHE A 220 -14.37 -13.51 2.63
#